data_cd2e4e0e2bd0b6c813ff3eebff31b9de
#
_entry.id   cd2e4e0e2bd0b6c813ff3eebff31b9de
#
_cell.length_a   1.000
_cell.length_b   1.000
_cell.length_c   1.000
_cell.angle_alpha   90.00
_cell.angle_beta   90.00
_cell.angle_gamma   90.00
#
_symmetry.space_group_name_H-M   'P 1'
#
loop_
_entity.id
_entity.type
_entity.pdbx_description
1 polymer ?
#
loop_
_entity_poly.entity_id
_entity_poly.type
_entity_poly.pdbx_seq_one_letter_code
_entity_poly.pdbx_strand_id
1 'polypeptide(L)'
;MRALFIIQGEGRGHMTQALALSQILTEAGHEVTSMIIGTNKRREVPDYFKQKSDAKVHTVVSPNFFYDKGKKSINLWKTGLVNGLNIPQFLGQLRKINKIVKSEQPDVIINFYDILAGLYFGIYKPKVKRICIAHQYLAEDSSFPFAEGSPLQKRCFLLTNKLTSLNAHKKIALSFRNIKPDSKTLTIAPPLLREEIFNLTPSKGDFILAYVVNPGYAYDLMEWHKQNKKIRLHCFWDNLDQKDEWSPWKNITFHHINDQKFLNYMKDCMGYVSTAGFESICEAMYLGKPVMMIPVEKQYEQACNALDAVKAGAGITNHQFVLDPFLKYLSTHETEAKKFKHWMGLNKTIILEALEAPVVSPTKKLTLKTRPTFSQFSSILNS
;
A
#
# COMPACT_ATOMS: atom_id res chain seq x y z
N MET A 1 16.88 16.07 -10.99
CA MET A 1 15.67 15.76 -11.80
C MET A 1 14.44 16.36 -11.14
N ARG A 2 13.45 16.70 -11.98
CA ARG A 2 12.13 17.20 -11.55
C ARG A 2 11.14 16.05 -11.58
N ALA A 3 10.59 15.68 -10.45
CA ALA A 3 9.66 14.58 -10.30
C ALA A 3 8.22 15.07 -10.10
N LEU A 4 7.26 14.37 -10.70
CA LEU A 4 5.83 14.55 -10.45
C LEU A 4 5.26 13.22 -9.94
N PHE A 5 4.52 13.27 -8.83
CA PHE A 5 3.91 12.07 -8.24
C PHE A 5 2.43 11.98 -8.56
N ILE A 6 1.95 10.75 -8.82
CA ILE A 6 0.52 10.43 -8.87
C ILE A 6 0.29 9.33 -7.84
N ILE A 7 -0.61 9.57 -6.90
CA ILE A 7 -0.69 8.81 -5.65
C ILE A 7 -2.11 8.30 -5.46
N GLN A 8 -2.27 7.00 -5.20
CA GLN A 8 -3.55 6.45 -4.76
C GLN A 8 -3.91 6.98 -3.36
N GLY A 9 -5.02 7.69 -3.24
CA GLY A 9 -5.45 8.33 -1.99
C GLY A 9 -6.45 7.51 -1.17
N GLU A 10 -6.77 6.28 -1.54
CA GLU A 10 -7.74 5.47 -0.81
C GLU A 10 -7.22 4.96 0.54
N GLY A 11 -5.91 4.70 0.64
CA GLY A 11 -5.20 4.34 1.86
C GLY A 11 -4.15 5.39 2.25
N ARG A 12 -3.77 5.43 3.53
CA ARG A 12 -2.72 6.35 4.01
C ARG A 12 -1.32 5.89 3.58
N GLY A 13 -1.10 4.58 3.36
CA GLY A 13 0.21 4.00 3.08
C GLY A 13 0.90 4.61 1.87
N HIS A 14 0.24 4.69 0.70
CA HIS A 14 0.85 5.28 -0.50
C HIS A 14 1.17 6.77 -0.35
N MET A 15 0.37 7.52 0.42
CA MET A 15 0.66 8.91 0.76
C MET A 15 1.90 9.01 1.64
N THR A 16 2.04 8.15 2.65
CA THR A 16 3.23 8.08 3.50
C THR A 16 4.48 7.73 2.69
N GLN A 17 4.38 6.74 1.79
CA GLN A 17 5.47 6.37 0.88
C GLN A 17 5.89 7.53 -0.02
N ALA A 18 4.92 8.29 -0.54
CA ALA A 18 5.20 9.45 -1.39
C ALA A 18 5.93 10.57 -0.63
N LEU A 19 5.54 10.86 0.62
CA LEU A 19 6.25 11.82 1.47
C LEU A 19 7.68 11.34 1.78
N ALA A 20 7.86 10.07 2.13
CA ALA A 20 9.20 9.51 2.39
C ALA A 20 10.09 9.57 1.14
N LEU A 21 9.56 9.27 -0.05
CA LEU A 21 10.31 9.41 -1.28
C LEU A 21 10.61 10.88 -1.61
N SER A 22 9.66 11.78 -1.37
CA SER A 22 9.88 13.22 -1.57
C SER A 22 11.08 13.72 -0.79
N GLN A 23 11.18 13.31 0.48
CA GLN A 23 12.33 13.66 1.32
C GLN A 23 13.64 13.08 0.78
N ILE A 24 13.67 11.78 0.42
CA ILE A 24 14.85 11.15 -0.18
C ILE A 24 15.32 11.91 -1.43
N LEU A 25 14.39 12.33 -2.28
CA LEU A 25 14.70 13.09 -3.51
C LEU A 25 15.25 14.48 -3.20
N THR A 26 14.63 15.20 -2.25
CA THR A 26 15.09 16.53 -1.82
C THR A 26 16.50 16.46 -1.22
N GLU A 27 16.79 15.48 -0.37
CA GLU A 27 18.13 15.25 0.19
C GLU A 27 19.18 14.89 -0.88
N ALA A 28 18.75 14.30 -1.99
CA ALA A 28 19.61 14.00 -3.15
C ALA A 28 19.72 15.17 -4.14
N GLY A 29 19.19 16.36 -3.84
CA GLY A 29 19.22 17.53 -4.70
C GLY A 29 18.23 17.47 -5.88
N HIS A 30 17.17 16.67 -5.77
CA HIS A 30 16.09 16.61 -6.74
C HIS A 30 14.87 17.41 -6.26
N GLU A 31 13.99 17.77 -7.18
CA GLU A 31 12.77 18.54 -6.91
C GLU A 31 11.52 17.68 -7.13
N VAL A 32 10.59 17.69 -6.19
CA VAL A 32 9.22 17.18 -6.41
C VAL A 32 8.31 18.38 -6.71
N THR A 33 7.94 18.54 -7.97
CA THR A 33 7.19 19.73 -8.43
C THR A 33 5.73 19.71 -8.06
N SER A 34 5.10 18.54 -8.14
CA SER A 34 3.68 18.36 -7.86
C SER A 34 3.33 16.94 -7.40
N MET A 35 2.33 16.85 -6.55
CA MET A 35 1.71 15.58 -6.12
C MET A 35 0.22 15.58 -6.51
N ILE A 36 -0.19 14.64 -7.35
CA ILE A 36 -1.57 14.45 -7.78
C ILE A 36 -2.15 13.28 -7.00
N ILE A 37 -3.17 13.52 -6.18
CA ILE A 37 -3.77 12.50 -5.32
C ILE A 37 -5.10 12.05 -5.92
N GLY A 38 -5.22 10.75 -6.20
CA GLY A 38 -6.45 10.10 -6.61
C GLY A 38 -7.38 9.94 -5.40
N THR A 39 -8.39 10.77 -5.31
CA THR A 39 -9.39 10.73 -4.22
C THR A 39 -10.74 10.24 -4.71
N ASN A 40 -11.66 10.00 -3.80
CA ASN A 40 -13.08 9.87 -4.07
C ASN A 40 -13.85 11.01 -3.38
N LYS A 41 -15.14 11.15 -3.70
CA LYS A 41 -16.02 12.18 -3.10
C LYS A 41 -16.17 12.08 -1.57
N ARG A 42 -15.70 10.99 -0.95
CA ARG A 42 -15.87 10.68 0.47
C ARG A 42 -14.62 10.94 1.32
N ARG A 43 -13.45 11.09 0.68
CA ARG A 43 -12.17 11.27 1.39
C ARG A 43 -11.46 12.50 0.88
N GLU A 44 -11.24 13.43 1.76
CA GLU A 44 -10.34 14.56 1.54
C GLU A 44 -8.88 14.14 1.76
N VAL A 45 -7.97 14.90 1.16
CA VAL A 45 -6.54 14.74 1.43
C VAL A 45 -6.29 15.14 2.89
N PRO A 46 -5.71 14.26 3.72
CA PRO A 46 -5.47 14.55 5.13
C PRO A 46 -4.59 15.79 5.31
N ASP A 47 -4.87 16.59 6.33
CA ASP A 47 -4.13 17.83 6.57
C ASP A 47 -2.65 17.61 6.85
N TYR A 48 -2.29 16.49 7.53
CA TYR A 48 -0.88 16.15 7.76
C TYR A 48 -0.10 16.01 6.44
N PHE A 49 -0.75 15.49 5.38
CA PHE A 49 -0.10 15.34 4.09
C PHE A 49 0.17 16.69 3.43
N LYS A 50 -0.81 17.61 3.49
CA LYS A 50 -0.65 18.97 2.96
C LYS A 50 0.42 19.76 3.71
N GLN A 51 0.50 19.57 5.04
CA GLN A 51 1.47 20.25 5.91
C GLN A 51 2.91 19.75 5.70
N LYS A 52 3.08 18.46 5.37
CA LYS A 52 4.40 17.84 5.16
C LYS A 52 4.88 17.89 3.70
N SER A 53 4.04 18.32 2.78
CA SER A 53 4.38 18.38 1.36
C SER A 53 4.82 19.80 1.00
N ASP A 54 6.07 19.96 0.54
CA ASP A 54 6.56 21.20 -0.05
C ASP A 54 6.12 21.35 -1.52
N ALA A 55 5.65 20.26 -2.15
CA ALA A 55 5.18 20.23 -3.52
C ALA A 55 3.73 20.70 -3.66
N LYS A 56 3.36 21.20 -4.83
CA LYS A 56 1.96 21.55 -5.14
C LYS A 56 1.07 20.31 -5.09
N VAL A 57 0.01 20.34 -4.28
CA VAL A 57 -0.93 19.24 -4.14
C VAL A 57 -2.15 19.47 -5.01
N HIS A 58 -2.44 18.51 -5.90
CA HIS A 58 -3.62 18.48 -6.75
C HIS A 58 -4.46 17.24 -6.43
N THR A 59 -5.76 17.30 -6.65
CA THR A 59 -6.68 16.16 -6.50
C THR A 59 -7.34 15.79 -7.81
N VAL A 60 -7.53 14.50 -8.04
CA VAL A 60 -8.30 13.94 -9.15
C VAL A 60 -9.23 12.87 -8.62
N VAL A 61 -10.37 12.66 -9.28
CA VAL A 61 -11.28 11.56 -8.92
C VAL A 61 -10.76 10.29 -9.60
N SER A 62 -10.31 9.32 -8.81
CA SER A 62 -9.76 8.05 -9.26
C SER A 62 -10.76 6.89 -9.05
N PRO A 63 -10.71 5.81 -9.87
CA PRO A 63 -11.44 4.59 -9.62
C PRO A 63 -11.11 4.00 -8.25
N ASN A 64 -12.13 3.55 -7.52
CA ASN A 64 -11.99 3.06 -6.15
C ASN A 64 -12.72 1.75 -5.92
N PHE A 65 -12.36 1.04 -4.86
CA PHE A 65 -13.06 -0.12 -4.36
C PHE A 65 -14.30 0.29 -3.54
N PHE A 66 -15.38 -0.48 -3.70
CA PHE A 66 -16.60 -0.32 -2.92
C PHE A 66 -16.74 -1.49 -1.95
N TYR A 67 -17.11 -1.17 -0.70
CA TYR A 67 -17.28 -2.14 0.37
C TYR A 67 -18.75 -2.53 0.54
N ASP A 68 -19.01 -3.72 1.07
CA ASP A 68 -20.34 -4.16 1.48
C ASP A 68 -20.89 -3.32 2.64
N LYS A 69 -22.20 -3.38 2.88
CA LYS A 69 -22.89 -2.58 3.92
C LYS A 69 -22.26 -2.75 5.31
N GLY A 70 -21.75 -3.93 5.67
CA GLY A 70 -21.02 -4.18 6.92
C GLY A 70 -19.59 -3.65 6.97
N LYS A 71 -19.08 -3.06 5.88
CA LYS A 71 -17.72 -2.54 5.72
C LYS A 71 -16.59 -3.55 6.02
N LYS A 72 -16.88 -4.86 6.07
CA LYS A 72 -15.88 -5.91 6.32
C LYS A 72 -15.33 -6.55 5.04
N SER A 73 -15.98 -6.38 3.87
CA SER A 73 -15.55 -7.00 2.61
C SER A 73 -15.71 -6.09 1.40
N ILE A 74 -14.89 -6.33 0.34
CA ILE A 74 -14.97 -5.61 -0.94
C ILE A 74 -16.08 -6.23 -1.80
N ASN A 75 -16.94 -5.37 -2.37
CA ASN A 75 -17.95 -5.75 -3.33
C ASN A 75 -17.46 -5.52 -4.76
N LEU A 76 -16.96 -6.58 -5.41
CA LEU A 76 -16.38 -6.52 -6.75
C LEU A 76 -17.39 -6.12 -7.82
N TRP A 77 -18.66 -6.58 -7.74
CA TRP A 77 -19.71 -6.23 -8.68
C TRP A 77 -20.06 -4.75 -8.63
N LYS A 78 -20.28 -4.24 -7.43
CA LYS A 78 -20.52 -2.81 -7.22
C LYS A 78 -19.35 -1.96 -7.67
N THR A 79 -18.12 -2.40 -7.38
CA THR A 79 -16.88 -1.75 -7.81
C THR A 79 -16.83 -1.66 -9.35
N GLY A 80 -17.08 -2.75 -10.05
CA GLY A 80 -17.09 -2.79 -11.52
C GLY A 80 -18.17 -1.90 -12.12
N LEU A 81 -19.41 -2.01 -11.64
CA LEU A 81 -20.54 -1.25 -12.16
C LEU A 81 -20.37 0.26 -11.96
N VAL A 82 -20.05 0.71 -10.74
CA VAL A 82 -19.91 2.13 -10.44
C VAL A 82 -18.72 2.75 -11.18
N ASN A 83 -17.58 2.07 -11.25
CA ASN A 83 -16.44 2.57 -12.01
C ASN A 83 -16.73 2.59 -13.51
N GLY A 84 -17.47 1.61 -14.05
CA GLY A 84 -17.92 1.59 -15.44
C GLY A 84 -18.79 2.79 -15.81
N LEU A 85 -19.77 3.14 -14.97
CA LEU A 85 -20.63 4.31 -15.18
C LEU A 85 -19.89 5.65 -15.10
N ASN A 86 -18.74 5.70 -14.43
CA ASN A 86 -17.94 6.92 -14.25
C ASN A 86 -16.83 7.09 -15.32
N ILE A 87 -16.77 6.27 -16.36
CA ILE A 87 -15.75 6.38 -17.41
C ILE A 87 -15.65 7.79 -18.02
N PRO A 88 -16.74 8.52 -18.38
CA PRO A 88 -16.63 9.88 -18.91
C PRO A 88 -15.96 10.85 -17.94
N GLN A 89 -16.24 10.72 -16.63
CA GLN A 89 -15.61 11.50 -15.59
C GLN A 89 -14.10 11.22 -15.54
N PHE A 90 -13.69 9.96 -15.61
CA PHE A 90 -12.27 9.57 -15.61
C PHE A 90 -11.52 10.11 -16.82
N LEU A 91 -12.13 10.17 -18.00
CA LEU A 91 -11.54 10.81 -19.17
C LEU A 91 -11.27 12.31 -18.94
N GLY A 92 -12.18 13.01 -18.27
CA GLY A 92 -11.96 14.39 -17.82
C GLY A 92 -10.77 14.52 -16.85
N GLN A 93 -10.62 13.59 -15.90
CA GLN A 93 -9.51 13.57 -14.98
C GLN A 93 -8.17 13.29 -15.68
N LEU A 94 -8.12 12.42 -16.68
CA LEU A 94 -6.93 12.19 -17.50
C LEU A 94 -6.47 13.45 -18.24
N ARG A 95 -7.44 14.25 -18.77
CA ARG A 95 -7.12 15.56 -19.37
C ARG A 95 -6.53 16.53 -18.35
N LYS A 96 -7.05 16.54 -17.11
CA LYS A 96 -6.52 17.34 -16.00
C LYS A 96 -5.10 16.94 -15.67
N ILE A 97 -4.81 15.63 -15.51
CA ILE A 97 -3.45 15.10 -15.31
C ILE A 97 -2.53 15.56 -16.44
N ASN A 98 -2.94 15.41 -17.71
CA ASN A 98 -2.13 15.81 -18.85
C ASN A 98 -1.82 17.31 -18.86
N LYS A 99 -2.78 18.17 -18.45
CA LYS A 99 -2.56 19.62 -18.33
C LYS A 99 -1.52 19.93 -17.26
N ILE A 100 -1.57 19.29 -16.10
CA ILE A 100 -0.60 19.45 -15.01
C ILE A 100 0.79 18.99 -15.46
N VAL A 101 0.90 17.79 -16.06
CA VAL A 101 2.19 17.27 -16.55
C VAL A 101 2.82 18.19 -17.60
N LYS A 102 2.01 18.75 -18.52
CA LYS A 102 2.50 19.72 -19.51
C LYS A 102 2.95 21.04 -18.90
N SER A 103 2.29 21.50 -17.84
CA SER A 103 2.66 22.74 -17.14
C SER A 103 3.92 22.56 -16.30
N GLU A 104 4.04 21.45 -15.59
CA GLU A 104 5.17 21.18 -14.68
C GLU A 104 6.43 20.68 -15.41
N GLN A 105 6.31 20.11 -16.61
CA GLN A 105 7.42 19.58 -17.42
C GLN A 105 8.39 18.70 -16.61
N PRO A 106 7.91 17.63 -15.94
CA PRO A 106 8.77 16.79 -15.12
C PRO A 106 9.70 15.92 -15.98
N ASP A 107 10.86 15.55 -15.44
CA ASP A 107 11.78 14.57 -16.01
C ASP A 107 11.26 13.13 -15.78
N VAL A 108 10.54 12.92 -14.67
CA VAL A 108 9.98 11.63 -14.28
C VAL A 108 8.59 11.78 -13.67
N ILE A 109 7.69 10.86 -14.04
CA ILE A 109 6.41 10.70 -13.36
C ILE A 109 6.48 9.40 -12.55
N ILE A 110 6.20 9.51 -11.24
CA ILE A 110 6.20 8.37 -10.32
C ILE A 110 4.76 8.08 -9.90
N ASN A 111 4.31 6.85 -10.18
CA ASN A 111 2.98 6.38 -9.81
C ASN A 111 3.04 5.52 -8.54
N PHE A 112 2.36 5.94 -7.49
CA PHE A 112 2.12 5.15 -6.29
C PHE A 112 0.78 4.42 -6.40
N TYR A 113 0.75 3.42 -7.27
CA TYR A 113 -0.34 2.45 -7.45
C TYR A 113 -1.71 3.03 -7.86
N ASP A 114 -1.77 4.23 -8.42
CA ASP A 114 -3.02 4.83 -8.91
C ASP A 114 -3.38 4.34 -10.32
N ILE A 115 -4.65 3.92 -10.52
CA ILE A 115 -5.14 3.38 -11.79
C ILE A 115 -5.18 4.47 -12.87
N LEU A 116 -5.58 5.70 -12.53
CA LEU A 116 -5.60 6.79 -13.53
C LEU A 116 -4.22 7.11 -14.05
N ALA A 117 -3.17 7.02 -13.21
CA ALA A 117 -1.80 7.17 -13.66
C ALA A 117 -1.42 6.11 -14.69
N GLY A 118 -1.75 4.85 -14.44
CA GLY A 118 -1.52 3.78 -15.41
C GLY A 118 -2.30 3.99 -16.71
N LEU A 119 -3.57 4.37 -16.63
CA LEU A 119 -4.39 4.73 -17.82
C LEU A 119 -3.79 5.96 -18.54
N TYR A 120 -3.32 6.97 -17.82
CA TYR A 120 -2.64 8.12 -18.39
C TYR A 120 -1.39 7.68 -19.16
N PHE A 121 -0.56 6.83 -18.61
CA PHE A 121 0.62 6.28 -19.29
C PHE A 121 0.27 5.48 -20.52
N GLY A 122 -0.82 4.70 -20.50
CA GLY A 122 -1.26 3.89 -21.63
C GLY A 122 -1.86 4.70 -22.79
N ILE A 123 -2.67 5.70 -22.46
CA ILE A 123 -3.44 6.50 -23.44
C ILE A 123 -2.60 7.67 -23.98
N TYR A 124 -2.03 8.49 -23.10
CA TYR A 124 -1.29 9.70 -23.50
C TYR A 124 0.15 9.43 -23.86
N LYS A 125 0.76 8.35 -23.38
CA LYS A 125 2.15 7.93 -23.64
C LYS A 125 3.13 9.11 -23.53
N PRO A 126 3.14 9.83 -22.38
CA PRO A 126 3.98 11.00 -22.22
C PRO A 126 5.46 10.64 -22.47
N LYS A 127 6.20 11.56 -23.12
CA LYS A 127 7.64 11.35 -23.45
C LYS A 127 8.57 11.55 -22.25
N VAL A 128 8.08 11.32 -21.04
CA VAL A 128 8.84 11.42 -19.79
C VAL A 128 9.06 10.02 -19.23
N LYS A 129 10.05 9.87 -18.35
CA LYS A 129 10.30 8.63 -17.62
C LYS A 129 9.07 8.30 -16.75
N ARG A 130 8.62 7.05 -16.76
CA ARG A 130 7.43 6.57 -16.04
C ARG A 130 7.83 5.42 -15.15
N ILE A 131 7.72 5.62 -13.83
CA ILE A 131 8.08 4.63 -12.82
C ILE A 131 6.88 4.38 -11.95
N CYS A 132 6.66 3.12 -11.55
CA CYS A 132 5.60 2.74 -10.64
C CYS A 132 6.22 2.15 -9.37
N ILE A 133 5.76 2.58 -8.21
CA ILE A 133 6.26 2.14 -6.89
C ILE A 133 5.09 1.61 -6.07
N ALA A 134 5.18 0.36 -5.64
CA ALA A 134 4.25 -0.24 -4.68
C ALA A 134 4.73 -1.62 -4.24
N HIS A 135 4.30 -2.10 -3.07
CA HIS A 135 4.53 -3.48 -2.63
C HIS A 135 3.86 -4.50 -3.56
N GLN A 136 2.69 -4.20 -4.07
CA GLN A 136 1.88 -5.07 -4.92
C GLN A 136 2.61 -5.54 -6.19
N TYR A 137 3.57 -4.77 -6.69
CA TYR A 137 4.38 -5.19 -7.85
C TYR A 137 5.32 -6.36 -7.55
N LEU A 138 5.54 -6.71 -6.29
CA LEU A 138 6.27 -7.91 -5.91
C LEU A 138 5.57 -9.19 -6.41
N ALA A 139 4.27 -9.13 -6.68
CA ALA A 139 3.52 -10.24 -7.31
C ALA A 139 4.00 -10.62 -8.73
N GLU A 140 4.91 -9.86 -9.31
CA GLU A 140 5.57 -10.19 -10.59
C GLU A 140 6.86 -11.01 -10.41
N ASP A 141 7.31 -11.17 -9.18
CA ASP A 141 8.47 -11.99 -8.82
C ASP A 141 8.03 -13.39 -8.35
N SER A 142 8.78 -14.42 -8.70
CA SER A 142 8.44 -15.82 -8.35
C SER A 142 8.49 -16.10 -6.85
N SER A 143 9.20 -15.29 -6.07
CA SER A 143 9.29 -15.41 -4.60
C SER A 143 8.04 -14.94 -3.85
N PHE A 144 7.12 -14.23 -4.54
CA PHE A 144 5.90 -13.70 -3.92
C PHE A 144 4.94 -14.80 -3.48
N PRO A 145 4.52 -14.82 -2.22
CA PRO A 145 3.59 -15.83 -1.74
C PRO A 145 2.15 -15.44 -2.09
N PHE A 146 1.58 -16.12 -3.07
CA PHE A 146 0.16 -15.99 -3.35
C PHE A 146 -0.66 -16.73 -2.28
N ALA A 147 -1.62 -16.04 -1.69
CA ALA A 147 -2.54 -16.63 -0.74
C ALA A 147 -3.48 -17.64 -1.43
N GLU A 148 -3.92 -18.64 -0.67
CA GLU A 148 -5.06 -19.46 -1.06
C GLU A 148 -6.32 -18.60 -1.13
N GLY A 149 -7.25 -18.92 -2.02
CA GLY A 149 -8.49 -18.18 -2.14
C GLY A 149 -9.09 -18.21 -3.54
N SER A 150 -10.01 -17.29 -3.80
CA SER A 150 -10.75 -17.23 -5.06
C SER A 150 -9.85 -16.89 -6.25
N PRO A 151 -9.83 -17.74 -7.31
CA PRO A 151 -9.11 -17.44 -8.55
C PRO A 151 -9.53 -16.09 -9.16
N LEU A 152 -10.79 -15.70 -9.00
CA LEU A 152 -11.29 -14.40 -9.47
C LEU A 152 -10.62 -13.24 -8.71
N GLN A 153 -10.50 -13.33 -7.39
CA GLN A 153 -9.84 -12.29 -6.59
C GLN A 153 -8.35 -12.15 -6.97
N LYS A 154 -7.66 -13.28 -7.18
CA LYS A 154 -6.28 -13.29 -7.68
C LYS A 154 -6.18 -12.61 -9.05
N ARG A 155 -7.08 -12.96 -9.99
CA ARG A 155 -7.11 -12.32 -11.32
C ARG A 155 -7.37 -10.81 -11.23
N CYS A 156 -8.31 -10.38 -10.38
CA CYS A 156 -8.58 -8.95 -10.16
C CYS A 156 -7.35 -8.23 -9.59
N PHE A 157 -6.66 -8.81 -8.62
CA PHE A 157 -5.43 -8.27 -8.05
C PHE A 157 -4.34 -8.10 -9.11
N LEU A 158 -4.07 -9.15 -9.91
CA LEU A 158 -3.07 -9.10 -10.98
C LEU A 158 -3.48 -8.12 -12.10
N LEU A 159 -4.76 -8.02 -12.43
CA LEU A 159 -5.27 -7.03 -13.37
C LEU A 159 -5.05 -5.60 -12.86
N THR A 160 -5.30 -5.35 -11.58
CA THR A 160 -5.04 -4.04 -10.96
C THR A 160 -3.56 -3.69 -11.06
N ASN A 161 -2.64 -4.62 -10.75
CA ASN A 161 -1.19 -4.42 -10.92
C ASN A 161 -0.84 -4.03 -12.35
N LYS A 162 -1.44 -4.72 -13.33
CA LYS A 162 -1.24 -4.42 -14.75
C LYS A 162 -1.81 -3.05 -15.13
N LEU A 163 -3.00 -2.69 -14.65
CA LEU A 163 -3.64 -1.41 -14.97
C LEU A 163 -2.89 -0.22 -14.35
N THR A 164 -2.42 -0.34 -13.12
CA THR A 164 -1.64 0.72 -12.44
C THR A 164 -0.27 0.94 -13.05
N SER A 165 0.29 -0.04 -13.78
CA SER A 165 1.63 0.02 -14.37
C SER A 165 1.64 -0.03 -15.90
N LEU A 166 0.52 0.30 -16.55
CA LEU A 166 0.45 0.35 -18.01
C LEU A 166 1.56 1.24 -18.59
N ASN A 167 2.31 0.68 -19.56
CA ASN A 167 3.35 1.42 -20.26
C ASN A 167 4.39 2.10 -19.34
N ALA A 168 4.58 1.60 -18.11
CA ALA A 168 5.66 2.02 -17.23
C ALA A 168 7.02 1.55 -17.80
N HIS A 169 8.07 2.35 -17.62
CA HIS A 169 9.42 1.96 -18.02
C HIS A 169 10.07 1.06 -16.97
N LYS A 170 9.73 1.26 -15.70
CA LYS A 170 10.27 0.50 -14.57
C LYS A 170 9.25 0.37 -13.45
N LYS A 171 9.29 -0.74 -12.74
CA LYS A 171 8.55 -0.95 -11.49
C LYS A 171 9.51 -1.14 -10.35
N ILE A 172 9.21 -0.52 -9.21
CA ILE A 172 9.91 -0.69 -7.95
C ILE A 172 8.95 -1.37 -6.99
N ALA A 173 9.22 -2.62 -6.67
CA ALA A 173 8.46 -3.39 -5.69
C ALA A 173 9.06 -3.16 -4.30
N LEU A 174 8.29 -2.58 -3.39
CA LEU A 174 8.68 -2.47 -1.99
C LEU A 174 8.56 -3.85 -1.33
N SER A 175 9.53 -4.25 -0.51
CA SER A 175 9.57 -5.59 0.05
C SER A 175 9.98 -5.59 1.52
N PHE A 176 9.35 -6.49 2.31
CA PHE A 176 9.78 -6.78 3.68
C PHE A 176 11.19 -7.41 3.75
N ARG A 177 11.67 -7.98 2.65
CA ARG A 177 12.90 -8.76 2.60
C ARG A 177 13.78 -8.36 1.44
N ASN A 178 15.09 -8.51 1.60
CA ASN A 178 16.01 -8.41 0.47
C ASN A 178 15.86 -9.64 -0.44
N ILE A 179 15.35 -9.43 -1.63
CA ILE A 179 15.09 -10.46 -2.65
C ILE A 179 15.80 -10.03 -3.94
N LYS A 180 16.47 -10.96 -4.59
CA LYS A 180 17.05 -10.73 -5.93
C LYS A 180 15.93 -10.84 -6.97
N PRO A 181 15.66 -9.79 -7.77
CA PRO A 181 14.56 -9.82 -8.72
C PRO A 181 14.81 -10.78 -9.89
N ASP A 182 13.77 -11.46 -10.34
CA ASP A 182 13.81 -12.35 -11.52
C ASP A 182 13.84 -11.57 -12.85
N SER A 183 13.43 -10.31 -12.84
CA SER A 183 13.27 -9.49 -14.05
C SER A 183 14.12 -8.22 -13.99
N LYS A 184 14.70 -7.83 -15.13
CA LYS A 184 15.43 -6.56 -15.28
C LYS A 184 14.52 -5.31 -15.24
N THR A 185 13.20 -5.46 -15.43
CA THR A 185 12.22 -4.37 -15.40
C THR A 185 11.64 -4.13 -14.00
N LEU A 186 11.90 -5.07 -13.07
CA LEU A 186 11.50 -4.97 -11.68
C LEU A 186 12.74 -4.69 -10.82
N THR A 187 12.66 -3.67 -9.97
CA THR A 187 13.62 -3.45 -8.89
C THR A 187 12.91 -3.77 -7.59
N ILE A 188 13.53 -4.57 -6.72
CA ILE A 188 13.03 -4.81 -5.37
C ILE A 188 13.78 -3.89 -4.43
N ALA A 189 13.05 -3.10 -3.65
CA ALA A 189 13.58 -2.08 -2.76
C ALA A 189 13.02 -2.23 -1.34
N PRO A 190 13.72 -1.73 -0.33
CA PRO A 190 13.18 -1.60 1.02
C PRO A 190 11.92 -0.73 1.05
N PRO A 191 11.06 -0.86 2.08
CA PRO A 191 9.92 0.03 2.29
C PRO A 191 10.32 1.51 2.35
N LEU A 192 9.39 2.39 1.99
CA LEU A 192 9.51 3.85 2.09
C LEU A 192 8.87 4.31 3.42
N LEU A 193 9.60 4.19 4.51
CA LEU A 193 9.11 4.57 5.83
C LEU A 193 9.25 6.07 6.09
N ARG A 194 8.34 6.61 6.88
CA ARG A 194 8.42 8.01 7.34
C ARG A 194 9.63 8.23 8.27
N GLU A 195 10.20 9.43 8.19
CA GLU A 195 11.44 9.77 8.93
C GLU A 195 11.33 9.59 10.43
N GLU A 196 10.17 9.91 10.98
CA GLU A 196 9.92 9.85 12.42
C GLU A 196 10.23 8.48 13.03
N ILE A 197 10.08 7.40 12.25
CA ILE A 197 10.33 6.04 12.72
C ILE A 197 11.81 5.79 13.07
N PHE A 198 12.72 6.45 12.33
CA PHE A 198 14.17 6.25 12.51
C PHE A 198 14.69 6.87 13.81
N ASN A 199 13.98 7.85 14.36
CA ASN A 199 14.31 8.57 15.57
C ASN A 199 13.70 7.96 16.84
N LEU A 200 12.92 6.87 16.70
CA LEU A 200 12.27 6.22 17.84
C LEU A 200 13.16 5.17 18.47
N THR A 201 13.26 5.23 19.79
CA THR A 201 13.87 4.17 20.59
C THR A 201 12.76 3.26 21.14
N PRO A 202 12.66 2.00 20.70
CA PRO A 202 11.62 1.10 21.15
C PRO A 202 11.84 0.69 22.61
N SER A 203 10.75 0.58 23.38
CA SER A 203 10.72 -0.01 24.71
C SER A 203 9.74 -1.19 24.76
N LYS A 204 9.71 -1.95 25.85
CA LYS A 204 8.75 -3.04 26.04
C LYS A 204 7.75 -2.63 27.12
N GLY A 205 6.61 -2.10 26.71
CA GLY A 205 5.50 -1.79 27.59
C GLY A 205 4.64 -3.03 27.92
N ASP A 206 3.53 -2.79 28.58
CA ASP A 206 2.60 -3.81 29.11
C ASP A 206 1.24 -3.82 28.39
N PHE A 207 1.17 -3.24 27.19
CA PHE A 207 -0.06 -3.13 26.42
C PHE A 207 0.11 -3.61 24.97
N ILE A 208 -1.00 -4.05 24.37
CA ILE A 208 -1.10 -4.33 22.94
C ILE A 208 -1.62 -3.09 22.22
N LEU A 209 -0.96 -2.73 21.11
CA LEU A 209 -1.46 -1.72 20.20
C LEU A 209 -2.29 -2.40 19.11
N ALA A 210 -3.49 -1.88 18.84
CA ALA A 210 -4.31 -2.28 17.71
C ALA A 210 -4.54 -1.11 16.76
N TYR A 211 -4.68 -1.41 15.45
CA TYR A 211 -5.09 -0.45 14.44
C TYR A 211 -6.16 -1.07 13.55
N VAL A 212 -7.35 -0.50 13.56
CA VAL A 212 -8.48 -0.98 12.78
C VAL A 212 -9.12 0.18 11.99
N VAL A 213 -9.00 0.15 10.68
CA VAL A 213 -9.63 1.16 9.80
C VAL A 213 -11.14 0.94 9.71
N ASN A 214 -11.59 -0.30 9.92
CA ASN A 214 -13.00 -0.67 9.81
C ASN A 214 -13.62 -0.81 11.20
N PRO A 215 -14.63 0.00 11.57
CA PRO A 215 -15.29 -0.07 12.87
C PRO A 215 -15.84 -1.46 13.23
N GLY A 216 -16.19 -2.28 12.23
CA GLY A 216 -16.66 -3.65 12.46
C GLY A 216 -15.65 -4.53 13.20
N TYR A 217 -14.36 -4.35 12.93
CA TYR A 217 -13.30 -5.09 13.64
C TYR A 217 -13.04 -4.56 15.06
N ALA A 218 -13.35 -3.29 15.31
CA ALA A 218 -13.28 -2.75 16.67
C ALA A 218 -14.30 -3.44 17.60
N TYR A 219 -15.47 -3.79 17.10
CA TYR A 219 -16.46 -4.54 17.87
C TYR A 219 -15.98 -5.97 18.16
N ASP A 220 -15.37 -6.66 17.19
CA ASP A 220 -14.80 -8.00 17.41
C ASP A 220 -13.71 -7.95 18.51
N LEU A 221 -12.87 -6.90 18.48
CA LEU A 221 -11.83 -6.68 19.47
C LEU A 221 -12.43 -6.39 20.88
N MET A 222 -13.51 -5.62 20.95
CA MET A 222 -14.23 -5.35 22.20
C MET A 222 -14.86 -6.64 22.77
N GLU A 223 -15.49 -7.47 21.94
CA GLU A 223 -16.08 -8.74 22.40
C GLU A 223 -15.00 -9.68 22.95
N TRP A 224 -13.87 -9.81 22.29
CA TRP A 224 -12.74 -10.57 22.84
C TRP A 224 -12.25 -9.99 24.17
N HIS A 225 -12.12 -8.67 24.28
CA HIS A 225 -11.59 -8.01 25.48
C HIS A 225 -12.54 -8.14 26.71
N LYS A 226 -13.86 -8.30 26.52
CA LYS A 226 -14.81 -8.56 27.63
C LYS A 226 -14.42 -9.78 28.46
N GLN A 227 -13.82 -10.80 27.81
CA GLN A 227 -13.35 -12.02 28.46
C GLN A 227 -11.88 -11.92 28.91
N ASN A 228 -11.15 -10.91 28.42
CA ASN A 228 -9.72 -10.72 28.64
C ASN A 228 -9.38 -9.36 29.29
N LYS A 229 -10.19 -8.93 30.28
CA LYS A 229 -10.16 -7.58 30.89
C LYS A 229 -8.84 -7.20 31.57
N LYS A 230 -7.94 -8.16 31.81
CA LYS A 230 -6.60 -7.89 32.37
C LYS A 230 -5.61 -7.36 31.36
N ILE A 231 -5.85 -7.59 30.06
CA ILE A 231 -4.98 -7.17 28.98
C ILE A 231 -5.19 -5.68 28.72
N ARG A 232 -4.10 -4.90 28.75
CA ARG A 232 -4.16 -3.48 28.36
C ARG A 232 -4.12 -3.37 26.84
N LEU A 233 -5.10 -2.65 26.26
CA LEU A 233 -5.28 -2.50 24.83
C LEU A 233 -5.49 -1.03 24.46
N HIS A 234 -4.71 -0.54 23.53
CA HIS A 234 -4.91 0.74 22.87
C HIS A 234 -5.22 0.51 21.40
N CYS A 235 -6.35 1.02 20.92
CA CYS A 235 -6.83 0.81 19.57
C CYS A 235 -7.00 2.13 18.82
N PHE A 236 -6.33 2.31 17.69
CA PHE A 236 -6.58 3.44 16.78
C PHE A 236 -7.61 3.05 15.74
N TRP A 237 -8.64 3.88 15.54
CA TRP A 237 -9.76 3.62 14.64
C TRP A 237 -10.26 4.87 13.92
N ASP A 238 -10.95 4.67 12.80
CA ASP A 238 -11.56 5.73 12.00
C ASP A 238 -13.05 5.88 12.38
N ASN A 239 -13.33 6.22 13.63
CA ASN A 239 -14.69 6.46 14.12
C ASN A 239 -14.73 7.81 14.84
N LEU A 240 -15.23 8.84 14.15
CA LEU A 240 -15.35 10.20 14.65
C LEU A 240 -16.66 10.45 15.44
N ASP A 241 -17.57 9.46 15.49
CA ASP A 241 -18.82 9.56 16.28
C ASP A 241 -18.54 9.43 17.78
N GLN A 242 -17.39 8.85 18.15
CA GLN A 242 -16.91 8.79 19.52
C GLN A 242 -15.84 9.87 19.75
N LYS A 243 -15.70 10.32 21.00
CA LYS A 243 -14.60 11.22 21.38
C LYS A 243 -13.25 10.50 21.31
N ASP A 244 -12.16 11.25 21.14
CA ASP A 244 -10.82 10.70 21.31
C ASP A 244 -10.63 10.16 22.74
N GLU A 245 -9.83 9.11 22.87
CA GLU A 245 -9.60 8.41 24.15
C GLU A 245 -10.86 7.81 24.78
N TRP A 246 -11.77 7.32 23.95
CA TRP A 246 -12.96 6.61 24.41
C TRP A 246 -12.60 5.24 25.01
N SER A 247 -12.99 5.02 26.27
CA SER A 247 -12.80 3.77 26.99
C SER A 247 -14.15 3.19 27.40
N PRO A 248 -14.64 2.14 26.73
CA PRO A 248 -15.91 1.50 27.09
C PRO A 248 -15.88 0.86 28.48
N TRP A 249 -14.70 0.39 28.91
CA TRP A 249 -14.38 -0.12 30.26
C TRP A 249 -12.86 -0.10 30.51
N LYS A 250 -12.45 -0.51 31.71
CA LYS A 250 -11.04 -0.51 32.12
C LYS A 250 -10.15 -1.35 31.18
N ASN A 251 -8.94 -0.90 30.98
CA ASN A 251 -7.86 -1.54 30.19
C ASN A 251 -8.11 -1.62 28.67
N ILE A 252 -9.08 -0.94 28.10
CA ILE A 252 -9.24 -0.74 26.67
C ILE A 252 -9.54 0.72 26.38
N THR A 253 -8.78 1.31 25.46
CA THR A 253 -8.93 2.70 25.04
C THR A 253 -8.86 2.80 23.53
N PHE A 254 -9.82 3.50 22.93
CA PHE A 254 -9.89 3.79 21.51
C PHE A 254 -9.44 5.23 21.27
N HIS A 255 -8.60 5.41 20.27
CA HIS A 255 -8.02 6.69 19.87
C HIS A 255 -8.43 7.04 18.44
N HIS A 256 -8.66 8.33 18.17
CA HIS A 256 -8.71 8.79 16.80
C HIS A 256 -7.37 8.60 16.12
N ILE A 257 -7.40 8.43 14.79
CA ILE A 257 -6.17 8.25 14.02
C ILE A 257 -5.35 9.53 14.05
N ASN A 258 -4.18 9.44 14.69
CA ASN A 258 -3.18 10.49 14.78
C ASN A 258 -1.80 9.87 14.60
N ASP A 259 -1.05 10.33 13.63
CA ASP A 259 0.20 9.70 13.19
C ASP A 259 1.29 9.72 14.28
N GLN A 260 1.47 10.87 14.96
CA GLN A 260 2.48 11.01 16.01
C GLN A 260 2.13 10.18 17.24
N LYS A 261 0.87 10.25 17.68
CA LYS A 261 0.36 9.48 18.80
C LYS A 261 0.48 7.98 18.54
N PHE A 262 0.11 7.54 17.33
CA PHE A 262 0.23 6.15 16.91
C PHE A 262 1.66 5.61 17.00
N LEU A 263 2.65 6.36 16.47
CA LEU A 263 4.05 5.96 16.54
C LEU A 263 4.57 5.88 17.97
N ASN A 264 4.16 6.81 18.83
CA ASN A 264 4.54 6.78 20.25
C ASN A 264 3.99 5.54 20.95
N TYR A 265 2.76 5.13 20.66
CA TYR A 265 2.22 3.88 21.18
C TYR A 265 2.92 2.65 20.55
N MET A 266 3.23 2.70 19.27
CA MET A 266 3.90 1.58 18.59
C MET A 266 5.30 1.32 19.18
N LYS A 267 6.10 2.37 19.43
CA LYS A 267 7.44 2.18 20.00
C LYS A 267 7.43 1.51 21.37
N ASP A 268 6.35 1.71 22.15
CA ASP A 268 6.28 1.24 23.55
C ASP A 268 5.39 -0.01 23.73
N CYS A 269 4.64 -0.46 22.72
CA CYS A 269 3.77 -1.63 22.86
C CYS A 269 4.57 -2.93 23.04
N MET A 270 3.94 -3.94 23.64
CA MET A 270 4.48 -5.30 23.70
C MET A 270 4.25 -6.08 22.40
N GLY A 271 3.27 -5.66 21.58
CA GLY A 271 2.94 -6.24 20.29
C GLY A 271 1.88 -5.42 19.57
N TYR A 272 1.82 -5.58 18.25
CA TYR A 272 0.97 -4.82 17.35
C TYR A 272 -0.03 -5.73 16.63
N VAL A 273 -1.29 -5.33 16.56
CA VAL A 273 -2.38 -6.08 15.91
C VAL A 273 -3.07 -5.17 14.89
N SER A 274 -3.16 -5.62 13.65
CA SER A 274 -3.77 -4.81 12.59
C SER A 274 -4.29 -5.65 11.44
N THR A 275 -5.07 -5.01 10.57
CA THR A 275 -5.27 -5.54 9.21
C THR A 275 -3.92 -5.57 8.46
N ALA A 276 -3.80 -6.46 7.49
CA ALA A 276 -2.53 -6.72 6.81
C ALA A 276 -2.16 -5.63 5.78
N GLY A 277 -2.12 -4.37 6.22
CA GLY A 277 -1.56 -3.25 5.46
C GLY A 277 -0.02 -3.27 5.51
N PHE A 278 0.63 -2.99 4.39
CA PHE A 278 2.10 -3.10 4.26
C PHE A 278 2.86 -2.16 5.19
N GLU A 279 2.50 -0.88 5.22
CA GLU A 279 3.31 0.19 5.81
C GLU A 279 3.49 0.05 7.33
N SER A 280 2.40 -0.09 8.07
CA SER A 280 2.46 -0.19 9.53
C SER A 280 3.12 -1.48 10.04
N ILE A 281 3.07 -2.54 9.23
CA ILE A 281 3.81 -3.78 9.53
C ILE A 281 5.32 -3.52 9.39
N CYS A 282 5.75 -2.80 8.35
CA CYS A 282 7.16 -2.42 8.18
C CYS A 282 7.65 -1.53 9.34
N GLU A 283 6.83 -0.60 9.79
CA GLU A 283 7.14 0.25 10.96
C GLU A 283 7.32 -0.59 12.23
N ALA A 284 6.41 -1.54 12.47
CA ALA A 284 6.50 -2.46 13.59
C ALA A 284 7.77 -3.35 13.52
N MET A 285 8.09 -3.89 12.34
CA MET A 285 9.32 -4.67 12.12
C MET A 285 10.57 -3.85 12.38
N TYR A 286 10.60 -2.58 11.95
CA TYR A 286 11.72 -1.68 12.20
C TYR A 286 11.96 -1.45 13.70
N LEU A 287 10.87 -1.32 14.47
CA LEU A 287 10.90 -1.16 15.93
C LEU A 287 11.04 -2.50 16.68
N GLY A 288 11.11 -3.63 15.98
CA GLY A 288 11.24 -4.95 16.58
C GLY A 288 9.98 -5.43 17.30
N LYS A 289 8.82 -4.95 16.89
CA LYS A 289 7.54 -5.32 17.51
C LYS A 289 6.94 -6.53 16.79
N PRO A 290 6.56 -7.59 17.52
CA PRO A 290 5.80 -8.69 16.95
C PRO A 290 4.44 -8.20 16.45
N VAL A 291 3.98 -8.77 15.33
CA VAL A 291 2.74 -8.37 14.68
C VAL A 291 1.78 -9.54 14.56
N MET A 292 0.50 -9.33 14.87
CA MET A 292 -0.58 -10.21 14.43
C MET A 292 -1.38 -9.53 13.32
N MET A 293 -1.46 -10.18 12.18
CA MET A 293 -2.10 -9.67 10.97
C MET A 293 -3.44 -10.35 10.73
N ILE A 294 -4.50 -9.56 10.55
CA ILE A 294 -5.84 -10.05 10.24
C ILE A 294 -6.25 -9.48 8.87
N PRO A 295 -6.05 -10.22 7.76
CA PRO A 295 -6.46 -9.75 6.45
C PRO A 295 -7.95 -9.45 6.37
N VAL A 296 -8.31 -8.33 5.75
CA VAL A 296 -9.70 -7.96 5.49
C VAL A 296 -10.34 -9.01 4.59
N GLU A 297 -11.56 -9.45 4.93
CA GLU A 297 -12.28 -10.43 4.12
C GLU A 297 -12.38 -10.02 2.65
N LYS A 298 -12.17 -10.98 1.75
CA LYS A 298 -12.20 -10.80 0.28
C LYS A 298 -11.19 -9.78 -0.26
N GLN A 299 -10.24 -9.33 0.54
CA GLN A 299 -9.13 -8.48 0.09
C GLN A 299 -7.88 -9.35 -0.13
N TYR A 300 -7.78 -9.92 -1.33
CA TYR A 300 -6.74 -10.88 -1.71
C TYR A 300 -5.31 -10.35 -1.51
N GLU A 301 -5.10 -9.07 -1.78
CA GLU A 301 -3.83 -8.38 -1.54
C GLU A 301 -3.39 -8.51 -0.08
N GLN A 302 -4.28 -8.21 0.88
CA GLN A 302 -3.93 -8.28 2.30
C GLN A 302 -3.64 -9.72 2.76
N ALA A 303 -4.33 -10.71 2.19
CA ALA A 303 -3.99 -12.10 2.45
C ALA A 303 -2.57 -12.44 1.99
N CYS A 304 -2.16 -11.97 0.82
CA CYS A 304 -0.79 -12.13 0.33
C CYS A 304 0.22 -11.35 1.18
N ASN A 305 -0.09 -10.10 1.55
CA ASN A 305 0.78 -9.28 2.39
C ASN A 305 1.06 -9.95 3.74
N ALA A 306 0.02 -10.54 4.36
CA ALA A 306 0.16 -11.26 5.63
C ALA A 306 1.12 -12.46 5.49
N LEU A 307 0.98 -13.25 4.43
CA LEU A 307 1.89 -14.37 4.16
C LEU A 307 3.34 -13.92 3.93
N ASP A 308 3.55 -12.83 3.17
CA ASP A 308 4.90 -12.32 2.91
C ASP A 308 5.52 -11.73 4.18
N ALA A 309 4.74 -11.04 5.01
CA ALA A 309 5.19 -10.53 6.30
C ALA A 309 5.55 -11.66 7.29
N VAL A 310 4.79 -12.76 7.32
CA VAL A 310 5.14 -13.96 8.11
C VAL A 310 6.47 -14.55 7.63
N LYS A 311 6.66 -14.70 6.30
CA LYS A 311 7.94 -15.13 5.72
C LYS A 311 9.11 -14.22 6.09
N ALA A 312 8.82 -12.93 6.32
CA ALA A 312 9.81 -11.95 6.74
C ALA A 312 10.08 -11.96 8.26
N GLY A 313 9.37 -12.77 9.03
CA GLY A 313 9.50 -12.84 10.49
C GLY A 313 8.78 -11.73 11.24
N ALA A 314 7.80 -11.04 10.61
CA ALA A 314 7.04 -9.98 11.28
C ALA A 314 6.18 -10.50 12.44
N GLY A 315 5.66 -11.74 12.33
CA GLY A 315 4.77 -12.29 13.33
C GLY A 315 3.86 -13.39 12.80
N ILE A 316 2.59 -13.37 13.19
CA ILE A 316 1.60 -14.39 12.84
C ILE A 316 0.38 -13.80 12.14
N THR A 317 -0.42 -14.67 11.50
CA THR A 317 -1.73 -14.30 10.96
C THR A 317 -2.86 -14.91 11.76
N ASN A 318 -4.02 -14.27 11.74
CA ASN A 318 -5.27 -14.83 12.23
C ASN A 318 -6.43 -14.38 11.32
N HIS A 319 -7.57 -15.05 11.40
CA HIS A 319 -8.77 -14.70 10.62
C HIS A 319 -9.68 -13.71 11.35
N GLN A 320 -9.53 -13.58 12.66
CA GLN A 320 -10.37 -12.77 13.55
C GLN A 320 -9.53 -12.03 14.58
N PHE A 321 -10.09 -10.95 15.15
CA PHE A 321 -9.47 -10.21 16.24
C PHE A 321 -9.61 -10.94 17.61
N VAL A 322 -9.20 -12.20 17.64
CA VAL A 322 -9.04 -13.05 18.82
C VAL A 322 -7.56 -13.14 19.12
N LEU A 323 -7.10 -12.53 20.22
CA LEU A 323 -5.68 -12.30 20.47
C LEU A 323 -5.00 -13.43 21.28
N ASP A 324 -5.72 -14.49 21.68
CA ASP A 324 -5.12 -15.59 22.44
C ASP A 324 -3.92 -16.26 21.75
N PRO A 325 -3.95 -16.55 20.42
CA PRO A 325 -2.76 -17.05 19.73
C PRO A 325 -1.60 -16.07 19.76
N PHE A 326 -1.90 -14.76 19.69
CA PHE A 326 -0.88 -13.72 19.72
C PHE A 326 -0.23 -13.59 21.09
N LEU A 327 -1.03 -13.65 22.16
CA LEU A 327 -0.50 -13.63 23.53
C LEU A 327 0.49 -14.77 23.78
N LYS A 328 0.20 -15.96 23.26
CA LYS A 328 1.13 -17.11 23.31
C LYS A 328 2.39 -16.85 22.50
N TYR A 329 2.23 -16.29 21.29
CA TYR A 329 3.33 -15.99 20.39
C TYR A 329 4.30 -14.94 20.94
N LEU A 330 3.82 -13.93 21.70
CA LEU A 330 4.64 -12.86 22.26
C LEU A 330 5.81 -13.38 23.14
N SER A 331 5.66 -14.54 23.77
CA SER A 331 6.71 -15.13 24.60
C SER A 331 7.80 -15.87 23.80
N THR A 332 7.52 -16.24 22.56
CA THR A 332 8.41 -17.01 21.68
C THR A 332 8.90 -16.23 20.47
N HIS A 333 8.46 -14.97 20.33
CA HIS A 333 8.86 -14.16 19.19
C HIS A 333 10.35 -13.80 19.24
N GLU A 334 11.05 -14.17 18.18
CA GLU A 334 12.41 -13.71 17.89
C GLU A 334 12.35 -12.59 16.86
N THR A 335 12.88 -11.42 17.24
CA THR A 335 12.77 -10.24 16.37
C THR A 335 13.78 -10.25 15.23
N GLU A 336 13.31 -10.01 14.01
CA GLU A 336 14.14 -9.79 12.81
C GLU A 336 14.55 -8.32 12.61
N ALA A 337 14.35 -7.45 13.61
CA ALA A 337 14.60 -6.01 13.50
C ALA A 337 16.02 -5.66 13.03
N LYS A 338 17.05 -6.38 13.49
CA LYS A 338 18.44 -6.14 13.06
C LYS A 338 18.61 -6.36 11.56
N LYS A 339 18.08 -7.45 11.06
CA LYS A 339 18.13 -7.83 9.64
C LYS A 339 17.29 -6.87 8.78
N PHE A 340 16.10 -6.50 9.28
CA PHE A 340 15.23 -5.54 8.62
C PHE A 340 15.85 -4.14 8.57
N LYS A 341 16.48 -3.66 9.64
CA LYS A 341 17.21 -2.39 9.67
C LYS A 341 18.39 -2.38 8.69
N HIS A 342 19.11 -3.48 8.57
CA HIS A 342 20.17 -3.62 7.55
C HIS A 342 19.59 -3.49 6.13
N TRP A 343 18.46 -4.16 5.86
CA TRP A 343 17.74 -4.02 4.59
C TRP A 343 17.30 -2.58 4.35
N MET A 344 16.71 -1.93 5.35
CA MET A 344 16.32 -0.51 5.29
C MET A 344 17.48 0.44 4.98
N GLY A 345 18.68 0.13 5.46
CA GLY A 345 19.89 0.92 5.19
C GLY A 345 20.26 1.03 3.70
N LEU A 346 19.75 0.13 2.86
CA LEU A 346 19.96 0.14 1.40
C LEU A 346 18.90 0.97 0.65
N ASN A 347 17.89 1.49 1.34
CA ASN A 347 16.72 2.13 0.72
C ASN A 347 17.12 3.28 -0.23
N LYS A 348 17.83 4.28 0.27
CA LYS A 348 18.23 5.48 -0.49
C LYS A 348 19.03 5.11 -1.74
N THR A 349 20.02 4.24 -1.61
CA THR A 349 20.88 3.79 -2.73
C THR A 349 20.05 3.08 -3.80
N ILE A 350 19.28 2.04 -3.43
CA ILE A 350 18.51 1.26 -4.40
C ILE A 350 17.44 2.10 -5.11
N ILE A 351 16.76 2.98 -4.38
CA ILE A 351 15.72 3.84 -4.95
C ILE A 351 16.32 4.86 -5.91
N LEU A 352 17.38 5.58 -5.53
CA LEU A 352 18.01 6.58 -6.38
C LEU A 352 18.61 5.95 -7.64
N GLU A 353 19.34 4.84 -7.52
CA GLU A 353 19.85 4.09 -8.68
C GLU A 353 18.72 3.67 -9.63
N ALA A 354 17.58 3.20 -9.08
CA ALA A 354 16.45 2.82 -9.90
C ALA A 354 15.78 4.01 -10.60
N LEU A 355 15.73 5.17 -9.94
CA LEU A 355 15.13 6.38 -10.48
C LEU A 355 16.05 7.07 -11.50
N GLU A 356 17.36 7.03 -11.34
CA GLU A 356 18.34 7.69 -12.20
C GLU A 356 18.74 6.83 -13.41
N ALA A 357 18.67 5.50 -13.30
CA ALA A 357 19.02 4.59 -14.38
C ALA A 357 18.35 4.99 -15.71
N PRO A 358 19.07 4.96 -16.83
CA PRO A 358 18.50 5.31 -18.13
C PRO A 358 17.33 4.41 -18.50
N VAL A 359 16.37 4.94 -19.27
CA VAL A 359 15.25 4.16 -19.79
C VAL A 359 15.78 3.18 -20.83
N VAL A 360 15.80 1.90 -20.47
CA VAL A 360 16.05 0.84 -21.45
C VAL A 360 14.78 0.70 -22.30
N SER A 361 14.79 1.19 -23.52
CA SER A 361 13.70 0.91 -24.46
C SER A 361 13.56 -0.61 -24.62
N PRO A 362 12.36 -1.16 -24.47
CA PRO A 362 12.16 -2.59 -24.74
C PRO A 362 12.55 -2.82 -26.19
N THR A 363 13.64 -3.57 -26.42
CA THR A 363 14.01 -4.03 -27.75
C THR A 363 12.80 -4.76 -28.32
N LYS A 364 12.25 -4.21 -29.42
CA LYS A 364 11.18 -4.86 -30.20
C LYS A 364 11.67 -6.26 -30.63
N LYS A 365 11.32 -7.28 -29.86
CA LYS A 365 11.18 -8.65 -30.35
C LYS A 365 9.71 -9.02 -30.19
N LEU A 366 8.84 -8.41 -30.98
CA LEU A 366 7.62 -9.03 -31.42
C LEU A 366 7.87 -9.52 -32.85
N THR A 367 8.35 -10.72 -32.99
CA THR A 367 8.04 -11.52 -34.15
C THR A 367 6.53 -11.77 -34.11
N LEU A 368 5.79 -10.99 -34.87
CA LEU A 368 4.40 -11.26 -35.20
C LEU A 368 4.37 -12.61 -35.93
N LYS A 369 4.12 -13.70 -35.20
CA LYS A 369 3.55 -14.90 -35.83
C LYS A 369 2.14 -14.48 -36.29
N THR A 370 2.01 -14.45 -37.60
CA THR A 370 0.81 -14.44 -38.47
C THR A 370 -0.55 -14.32 -37.77
N ARG A 371 -1.29 -13.27 -38.14
CA ARG A 371 -2.74 -13.14 -37.84
C ARG A 371 -3.45 -14.46 -38.25
N PRO A 372 -4.25 -15.07 -37.36
CA PRO A 372 -5.16 -16.12 -37.80
C PRO A 372 -6.16 -15.49 -38.76
N THR A 373 -6.28 -16.06 -39.95
CA THR A 373 -7.27 -15.69 -40.95
C THR A 373 -8.67 -16.07 -40.44
N PHE A 374 -9.68 -15.31 -40.85
CA PHE A 374 -11.08 -15.41 -40.40
C PHE A 374 -11.72 -16.82 -40.62
N SER A 375 -11.05 -17.74 -41.33
CA SER A 375 -11.48 -19.13 -41.55
C SER A 375 -11.25 -20.08 -40.38
N GLN A 376 -10.50 -19.70 -39.36
CA GLN A 376 -10.23 -20.56 -38.17
C GLN A 376 -11.21 -20.37 -37.01
N PHE A 377 -12.11 -19.38 -37.09
CA PHE A 377 -13.15 -19.14 -36.08
C PHE A 377 -14.43 -19.98 -36.26
N SER A 378 -14.64 -20.59 -37.43
CA SER A 378 -15.85 -21.39 -37.71
C SER A 378 -15.76 -22.85 -37.23
N SER A 379 -14.59 -23.35 -36.84
CA SER A 379 -14.45 -24.74 -36.40
C SER A 379 -14.54 -24.95 -34.86
N ILE A 380 -14.64 -23.87 -34.09
CA ILE A 380 -14.75 -23.95 -32.61
C ILE A 380 -16.21 -23.83 -32.12
N LEU A 381 -17.15 -23.53 -33.02
CA LEU A 381 -18.59 -23.45 -32.69
C LEU A 381 -19.36 -24.72 -33.08
N ASN A 382 -18.73 -25.75 -33.62
CA ASN A 382 -19.35 -27.02 -34.03
C ASN A 382 -18.69 -28.26 -33.43
N SER A 383 -18.09 -28.14 -32.26
CA SER A 383 -17.66 -29.30 -31.43
C SER A 383 -18.13 -29.16 -29.98
#